data_6c18c63e99e3954c6fd394d777ea9f02
#
_entry.id   6c18c63e99e3954c6fd394d777ea9f02
#
_cell.length_a   1.000
_cell.length_b   1.000
_cell.length_c   1.000
_cell.angle_alpha   90.00
_cell.angle_beta   90.00
_cell.angle_gamma   90.00
#
_symmetry.space_group_name_H-M   'P 1'
#
loop_
_entity.id
_entity.type
_entity.pdbx_description
1 polymer ?
#
loop_
_entity_poly.entity_id
_entity_poly.type
_entity_poly.pdbx_seq_one_letter_code
_entity_poly.pdbx_strand_id
1 'polypeptide(L)'
;MKNQRMLDELTELMRIDVSSGQETEIAEHLVKKLEQMGFAITRDEAGATFGGVCGNILAVREGERDGVVCFCSHMDRVPGGIGIKPVEEDGILRSSGDTILAADDLSGVAAILEGVRQAIESGKALPKLEILFTVGEEAGLYGAKAFDVSRSEERRVG
;
A
#
# COMPACT_ATOMS: atom_id res chain seq x y z
N MET A 1 -2.08 -7.76 -21.98
CA MET A 1 -3.00 -8.44 -21.05
C MET A 1 -3.80 -7.40 -20.28
N LYS A 2 -5.05 -7.68 -19.94
CA LYS A 2 -5.96 -6.70 -19.31
C LYS A 2 -5.48 -6.14 -17.96
N ASN A 3 -4.45 -6.74 -17.35
CA ASN A 3 -3.91 -6.38 -16.04
C ASN A 3 -2.37 -6.20 -16.04
N GLN A 4 -1.75 -5.92 -17.19
CA GLN A 4 -0.29 -5.81 -17.27
C GLN A 4 0.25 -4.72 -16.35
N ARG A 5 -0.40 -3.54 -16.32
CA ARG A 5 0.01 -2.42 -15.47
C ARG A 5 0.02 -2.79 -13.97
N MET A 6 -0.99 -3.55 -13.51
CA MET A 6 -1.03 -4.02 -12.11
C MET A 6 0.09 -5.05 -11.83
N LEU A 7 0.38 -5.93 -12.79
CA LEU A 7 1.48 -6.89 -12.65
C LEU A 7 2.85 -6.20 -12.63
N ASP A 8 3.04 -5.19 -13.48
CA ASP A 8 4.25 -4.38 -13.51
C ASP A 8 4.42 -3.63 -12.17
N GLU A 9 3.35 -3.02 -11.64
CA GLU A 9 3.33 -2.38 -10.33
C GLU A 9 3.71 -3.37 -9.21
N LEU A 10 3.06 -4.53 -9.17
CA LEU A 10 3.34 -5.56 -8.17
C LEU A 10 4.80 -6.02 -8.23
N THR A 11 5.33 -6.28 -9.43
CA THR A 11 6.73 -6.71 -9.58
C THR A 11 7.73 -5.61 -9.25
N GLU A 12 7.39 -4.34 -9.47
CA GLU A 12 8.18 -3.19 -9.03
C GLU A 12 8.26 -3.13 -7.50
N LEU A 13 7.11 -3.23 -6.81
CA LEU A 13 7.02 -3.25 -5.35
C LEU A 13 7.80 -4.43 -4.73
N MET A 14 7.72 -5.62 -5.32
CA MET A 14 8.45 -6.80 -4.83
C MET A 14 9.98 -6.62 -4.85
N ARG A 15 10.51 -5.80 -5.78
CA ARG A 15 11.96 -5.55 -5.90
C ARG A 15 12.50 -4.53 -4.90
N ILE A 16 11.63 -3.79 -4.22
CA ILE A 16 12.04 -2.89 -3.15
C ILE A 16 12.33 -3.74 -1.92
N ASP A 17 13.55 -3.66 -1.39
CA ASP A 17 13.94 -4.41 -0.19
C ASP A 17 13.29 -3.81 1.06
N VAL A 18 12.50 -4.62 1.75
CA VAL A 18 11.72 -4.20 2.93
C VAL A 18 11.75 -5.29 4.00
N SER A 19 11.71 -4.88 5.25
CA SER A 19 11.38 -5.72 6.40
C SER A 19 10.54 -4.91 7.39
N SER A 20 9.81 -5.58 8.29
CA SER A 20 9.02 -4.90 9.32
C SER A 20 9.92 -3.96 10.13
N GLY A 21 9.50 -2.71 10.28
CA GLY A 21 10.25 -1.64 10.94
C GLY A 21 11.26 -0.91 10.03
N GLN A 22 11.44 -1.32 8.77
CA GLN A 22 12.37 -0.70 7.81
C GLN A 22 11.67 -0.37 6.47
N GLU A 23 10.46 0.20 6.56
CA GLU A 23 9.57 0.40 5.40
C GLU A 23 9.80 1.72 4.66
N THR A 24 10.85 2.48 4.99
CA THR A 24 11.05 3.83 4.44
C THR A 24 11.06 3.86 2.91
N GLU A 25 11.78 2.96 2.25
CA GLU A 25 11.95 2.98 0.80
C GLU A 25 10.62 2.72 0.08
N ILE A 26 9.87 1.71 0.51
CA ILE A 26 8.55 1.42 -0.06
C ILE A 26 7.55 2.52 0.25
N ALA A 27 7.60 3.11 1.46
CA ALA A 27 6.75 4.22 1.84
C ALA A 27 6.96 5.44 0.94
N GLU A 28 8.22 5.83 0.66
CA GLU A 28 8.54 6.92 -0.26
C GLU A 28 8.06 6.64 -1.69
N HIS A 29 8.23 5.39 -2.15
CA HIS A 29 7.76 4.96 -3.46
C HIS A 29 6.23 5.09 -3.58
N LEU A 30 5.49 4.60 -2.58
CA LEU A 30 4.03 4.67 -2.53
C LEU A 30 3.51 6.11 -2.45
N VAL A 31 4.13 6.94 -1.61
CA VAL A 31 3.80 8.37 -1.50
C VAL A 31 3.90 9.05 -2.86
N LYS A 32 5.04 8.89 -3.55
CA LYS A 32 5.24 9.48 -4.88
C LYS A 32 4.16 9.07 -5.89
N LYS A 33 3.75 7.79 -5.86
CA LYS A 33 2.69 7.28 -6.74
C LYS A 33 1.31 7.87 -6.40
N LEU A 34 0.99 7.98 -5.12
CA LEU A 34 -0.27 8.55 -4.64
C LEU A 34 -0.37 10.05 -4.93
N GLU A 35 0.71 10.80 -4.72
CA GLU A 35 0.77 12.22 -5.07
C GLU A 35 0.54 12.44 -6.57
N GLN A 36 1.11 11.60 -7.44
CA GLN A 36 0.89 11.66 -8.89
C GLN A 36 -0.58 11.39 -9.27
N MET A 37 -1.33 10.66 -8.44
CA MET A 37 -2.78 10.42 -8.61
C MET A 37 -3.65 11.50 -7.94
N GLY A 38 -3.04 12.57 -7.38
CA GLY A 38 -3.73 13.70 -6.79
C GLY A 38 -4.17 13.49 -5.33
N PHE A 39 -3.53 12.57 -4.61
CA PHE A 39 -3.77 12.41 -3.17
C PHE A 39 -2.93 13.39 -2.36
N ALA A 40 -3.54 13.97 -1.32
CA ALA A 40 -2.83 14.64 -0.23
C ALA A 40 -2.35 13.58 0.77
N ILE A 41 -1.09 13.66 1.17
CA ILE A 41 -0.44 12.67 2.02
C ILE A 41 -0.25 13.21 3.43
N THR A 42 -0.58 12.39 4.42
CA THR A 42 -0.17 12.60 5.81
C THR A 42 0.48 11.33 6.33
N ARG A 43 1.44 11.49 7.24
CA ARG A 43 2.10 10.38 7.94
C ARG A 43 1.88 10.51 9.43
N ASP A 44 1.94 9.41 10.14
CA ASP A 44 2.03 9.38 11.58
C ASP A 44 3.42 8.88 12.02
N GLU A 45 3.58 8.65 13.31
CA GLU A 45 4.81 8.16 13.90
C GLU A 45 4.66 6.74 14.46
N ALA A 46 3.78 5.93 13.86
CA ALA A 46 3.47 4.58 14.34
C ALA A 46 4.71 3.70 14.49
N GLY A 47 5.71 3.85 13.61
CA GLY A 47 6.97 3.12 13.70
C GLY A 47 7.71 3.30 15.03
N ALA A 48 7.64 4.48 15.63
CA ALA A 48 8.28 4.74 16.92
C ALA A 48 7.76 3.83 18.06
N THR A 49 6.54 3.31 17.94
CA THR A 49 5.94 2.43 18.95
C THR A 49 6.59 1.05 19.06
N PHE A 50 7.33 0.62 18.01
CA PHE A 50 7.98 -0.70 17.96
C PHE A 50 9.43 -0.64 17.45
N GLY A 51 10.03 0.57 17.42
CA GLY A 51 11.41 0.77 16.96
C GLY A 51 11.58 0.79 15.45
N GLY A 52 10.50 1.00 14.70
CA GLY A 52 10.52 1.21 13.26
C GLY A 52 10.94 2.63 12.87
N VAL A 53 11.30 2.81 11.60
CA VAL A 53 11.91 4.05 11.09
C VAL A 53 10.92 4.97 10.35
N CYS A 54 9.72 4.51 10.05
CA CYS A 54 8.67 5.34 9.44
C CYS A 54 7.29 5.03 10.05
N GLY A 55 6.29 5.85 9.75
CA GLY A 55 4.91 5.65 10.19
C GLY A 55 3.98 5.22 9.08
N ASN A 56 2.71 5.08 9.42
CA ASN A 56 1.66 4.82 8.46
C ASN A 56 1.51 5.99 7.46
N ILE A 57 1.00 5.68 6.28
CA ILE A 57 0.63 6.64 5.25
C ILE A 57 -0.89 6.71 5.19
N LEU A 58 -1.46 7.89 5.42
CA LEU A 58 -2.86 8.18 5.09
C LEU A 58 -2.87 9.12 3.88
N ALA A 59 -3.39 8.63 2.77
CA ALA A 59 -3.55 9.38 1.54
C ALA A 59 -5.04 9.69 1.33
N VAL A 60 -5.37 10.94 1.07
CA VAL A 60 -6.77 11.41 0.91
C VAL A 60 -6.91 12.15 -0.40
N ARG A 61 -7.91 11.79 -1.18
CA ARG A 61 -8.34 12.51 -2.38
C ARG A 61 -9.81 12.91 -2.23
N GLU A 62 -10.09 14.20 -2.32
CA GLU A 62 -11.47 14.71 -2.25
C GLU A 62 -12.31 14.17 -3.41
N GLY A 63 -13.57 13.93 -3.11
CA GLY A 63 -14.54 13.41 -4.07
C GLY A 63 -15.39 14.49 -4.71
N GLU A 64 -16.06 14.12 -5.80
CA GLU A 64 -17.05 14.96 -6.49
C GLU A 64 -18.51 14.58 -6.14
N ARG A 65 -18.70 13.53 -5.33
CA ARG A 65 -20.01 13.08 -4.83
C ARG A 65 -19.91 12.66 -3.36
N ASP A 66 -21.07 12.53 -2.72
CA ASP A 66 -21.15 12.09 -1.32
C ASP A 66 -20.60 10.67 -1.11
N GLY A 67 -20.11 10.45 0.10
CA GLY A 67 -19.58 9.20 0.57
C GLY A 67 -18.05 9.20 0.70
N VAL A 68 -17.56 8.25 1.46
CA VAL A 68 -16.12 8.00 1.69
C VAL A 68 -15.85 6.52 1.47
N VAL A 69 -14.75 6.19 0.85
CA VAL A 69 -14.26 4.81 0.72
C VAL A 69 -12.82 4.78 1.18
N CYS A 70 -12.52 3.96 2.17
CA CYS A 70 -11.16 3.74 2.67
C CYS A 70 -10.67 2.35 2.27
N PHE A 71 -9.49 2.32 1.65
CA PHE A 71 -8.74 1.08 1.38
C PHE A 71 -7.58 0.97 2.35
N CYS A 72 -7.31 -0.23 2.84
CA CYS A 72 -6.20 -0.47 3.76
C CYS A 72 -5.40 -1.69 3.34
N SER A 73 -4.07 -1.61 3.49
CA SER A 73 -3.11 -2.70 3.30
C SER A 73 -1.86 -2.39 4.12
N HIS A 74 -0.96 -3.38 4.30
CA HIS A 74 0.33 -3.14 4.94
C HIS A 74 1.47 -3.09 3.92
N MET A 75 2.59 -2.46 4.34
CA MET A 75 3.75 -2.25 3.46
C MET A 75 4.91 -3.19 3.76
N ASP A 76 4.95 -3.74 4.97
CA ASP A 76 6.02 -4.64 5.41
C ASP A 76 5.81 -6.08 4.94
N ARG A 77 6.78 -6.90 5.20
CA ARG A 77 6.78 -8.33 4.86
C ARG A 77 7.55 -9.14 5.90
N VAL A 78 7.26 -10.43 5.98
CA VAL A 78 7.99 -11.38 6.82
C VAL A 78 9.45 -11.52 6.38
N PRO A 79 10.37 -12.02 7.25
CA PRO A 79 11.75 -12.28 6.90
C PRO A 79 11.89 -13.18 5.66
N GLY A 80 12.97 -12.98 4.91
CA GLY A 80 13.25 -13.72 3.66
C GLY A 80 12.86 -13.00 2.39
N GLY A 81 12.41 -11.74 2.50
CA GLY A 81 11.96 -10.89 1.38
C GLY A 81 13.01 -9.90 0.85
N ILE A 82 14.29 -10.15 1.03
CA ILE A 82 15.37 -9.30 0.50
C ILE A 82 15.90 -9.88 -0.81
N GLY A 83 16.07 -9.03 -1.82
CA GLY A 83 16.58 -9.44 -3.14
C GLY A 83 15.60 -10.30 -3.94
N ILE A 84 14.31 -10.09 -3.79
CA ILE A 84 13.27 -10.83 -4.52
C ILE A 84 13.43 -10.63 -6.03
N LYS A 85 13.42 -11.73 -6.77
CA LYS A 85 13.44 -11.74 -8.24
C LYS A 85 12.13 -12.35 -8.75
N PRO A 86 11.06 -11.53 -8.92
CA PRO A 86 9.79 -12.05 -9.40
C PRO A 86 9.91 -12.50 -10.85
N VAL A 87 9.38 -13.68 -11.16
CA VAL A 87 9.27 -14.24 -12.51
C VAL A 87 7.85 -14.71 -12.76
N GLU A 88 7.34 -14.47 -13.96
CA GLU A 88 6.05 -14.98 -14.40
C GLU A 88 6.27 -16.17 -15.33
N GLU A 89 5.68 -17.31 -14.99
CA GLU A 89 5.69 -18.53 -15.79
C GLU A 89 4.29 -19.13 -15.82
N ASP A 90 3.76 -19.35 -17.00
CA ASP A 90 2.42 -19.93 -17.21
C ASP A 90 1.29 -19.18 -16.48
N GLY A 91 1.39 -17.85 -16.39
CA GLY A 91 0.40 -17.00 -15.68
C GLY A 91 0.49 -17.06 -14.16
N ILE A 92 1.56 -17.65 -13.63
CA ILE A 92 1.82 -17.72 -12.18
C ILE A 92 3.08 -16.90 -11.87
N LEU A 93 2.95 -15.97 -10.94
CA LEU A 93 4.08 -15.21 -10.42
C LEU A 93 4.78 -16.00 -9.30
N ARG A 94 6.09 -16.14 -9.40
CA ARG A 94 6.94 -16.84 -8.42
C ARG A 94 8.16 -16.00 -8.07
N SER A 95 8.80 -16.28 -6.95
CA SER A 95 10.17 -15.85 -6.71
C SER A 95 11.12 -16.86 -7.35
N SER A 96 12.12 -16.38 -8.10
CA SER A 96 13.21 -17.22 -8.59
C SER A 96 14.34 -17.23 -7.55
N GLY A 97 14.50 -18.32 -6.82
CA GLY A 97 15.53 -18.52 -5.79
C GLY A 97 14.92 -18.82 -4.42
N ASP A 98 15.65 -18.49 -3.37
CA ASP A 98 15.33 -18.91 -1.99
C ASP A 98 14.55 -17.88 -1.20
N THR A 99 14.05 -16.79 -1.85
CA THR A 99 13.26 -15.77 -1.18
C THR A 99 11.77 -16.10 -1.18
N ILE A 100 11.03 -15.50 -0.24
CA ILE A 100 9.57 -15.42 -0.35
C ILE A 100 9.20 -14.59 -1.59
N LEU A 101 7.92 -14.63 -2.01
CA LEU A 101 7.40 -13.77 -3.08
C LEU A 101 6.94 -12.40 -2.58
N ALA A 102 6.58 -12.30 -1.30
CA ALA A 102 5.97 -11.12 -0.68
C ALA A 102 4.63 -10.71 -1.34
N ALA A 103 3.80 -11.69 -1.71
CA ALA A 103 2.45 -11.42 -2.20
C ALA A 103 1.53 -10.88 -1.10
N ASP A 104 1.76 -11.26 0.13
CA ASP A 104 1.16 -10.72 1.35
C ASP A 104 1.97 -9.50 1.85
N ASP A 105 1.45 -8.24 1.83
CA ASP A 105 0.21 -7.91 1.12
C ASP A 105 0.48 -6.94 -0.04
N LEU A 106 1.63 -7.07 -0.72
CA LEU A 106 1.93 -6.25 -1.90
C LEU A 106 0.92 -6.47 -3.04
N SER A 107 0.25 -7.63 -3.07
CA SER A 107 -0.84 -7.87 -4.01
C SER A 107 -2.04 -6.97 -3.70
N GLY A 108 -2.37 -6.77 -2.43
CA GLY A 108 -3.38 -5.81 -1.99
C GLY A 108 -2.98 -4.38 -2.31
N VAL A 109 -1.74 -4.00 -2.02
CA VAL A 109 -1.20 -2.67 -2.38
C VAL A 109 -1.34 -2.40 -3.88
N ALA A 110 -0.87 -3.32 -4.73
CA ALA A 110 -0.95 -3.17 -6.19
C ALA A 110 -2.40 -3.12 -6.70
N ALA A 111 -3.29 -3.93 -6.10
CA ALA A 111 -4.71 -3.93 -6.44
C ALA A 111 -5.39 -2.60 -6.06
N ILE A 112 -5.07 -2.03 -4.90
CA ILE A 112 -5.56 -0.71 -4.46
C ILE A 112 -5.09 0.37 -5.43
N LEU A 113 -3.78 0.43 -5.72
CA LEU A 113 -3.22 1.43 -6.63
C LEU A 113 -3.86 1.37 -8.02
N GLU A 114 -3.98 0.18 -8.59
CA GLU A 114 -4.56 0.00 -9.93
C GLU A 114 -6.07 0.26 -9.93
N GLY A 115 -6.80 -0.21 -8.92
CA GLY A 115 -8.25 0.00 -8.81
C GLY A 115 -8.60 1.48 -8.70
N VAL A 116 -7.88 2.22 -7.85
CA VAL A 116 -8.05 3.67 -7.69
C VAL A 116 -7.67 4.41 -8.96
N ARG A 117 -6.55 4.04 -9.60
CA ARG A 117 -6.12 4.64 -10.87
C ARG A 117 -7.18 4.47 -11.95
N GLN A 118 -7.73 3.26 -12.11
CA GLN A 118 -8.82 3.01 -13.07
C GLN A 118 -10.08 3.80 -12.74
N ALA A 119 -10.42 3.94 -11.46
CA ALA A 119 -11.56 4.75 -11.04
C ALA A 119 -11.37 6.21 -11.45
N ILE A 120 -10.20 6.80 -11.19
CA ILE A 120 -9.86 8.19 -11.58
C ILE A 120 -9.88 8.32 -13.11
N GLU A 121 -9.24 7.41 -13.83
CA GLU A 121 -9.18 7.40 -15.30
C GLU A 121 -10.55 7.23 -15.97
N SER A 122 -11.53 6.68 -15.25
CA SER A 122 -12.90 6.53 -15.76
C SER A 122 -13.63 7.85 -16.00
N GLY A 123 -13.17 8.95 -15.40
CA GLY A 123 -13.79 10.27 -15.44
C GLY A 123 -15.18 10.35 -14.78
N LYS A 124 -15.57 9.34 -14.02
CA LYS A 124 -16.83 9.35 -13.28
C LYS A 124 -16.65 10.10 -11.96
N ALA A 125 -17.71 10.76 -11.48
CA ALA A 125 -17.72 11.37 -10.15
C ALA A 125 -17.47 10.30 -9.09
N LEU A 126 -16.42 10.47 -8.28
CA LEU A 126 -16.00 9.56 -7.22
C LEU A 126 -16.36 10.12 -5.85
N PRO A 127 -16.60 9.27 -4.85
CA PRO A 127 -16.64 9.69 -3.46
C PRO A 127 -15.23 10.11 -2.99
N LYS A 128 -15.12 10.67 -1.79
CA LYS A 128 -13.82 10.83 -1.14
C LYS A 128 -13.12 9.46 -1.07
N LEU A 129 -11.86 9.41 -1.47
CA LEU A 129 -11.03 8.22 -1.40
C LEU A 129 -9.97 8.39 -0.32
N GLU A 130 -9.89 7.42 0.56
CA GLU A 130 -8.85 7.29 1.56
C GLU A 130 -8.06 6.00 1.30
N ILE A 131 -6.74 6.06 1.46
CA ILE A 131 -5.87 4.89 1.40
C ILE A 131 -4.97 4.94 2.63
N LEU A 132 -5.05 3.88 3.44
CA LEU A 132 -4.20 3.71 4.62
C LEU A 132 -3.22 2.57 4.35
N PHE A 133 -1.93 2.90 4.23
CA PHE A 133 -0.87 1.90 4.21
C PHE A 133 -0.17 1.87 5.57
N THR A 134 -0.17 0.70 6.22
CA THR A 134 0.34 0.51 7.58
C THR A 134 1.73 -0.09 7.59
N VAL A 135 2.46 0.15 8.69
CA VAL A 135 3.78 -0.42 8.98
C VAL A 135 3.68 -1.53 10.02
N GLY A 136 4.63 -2.48 10.01
CA GLY A 136 4.80 -3.47 11.06
C GLY A 136 3.59 -4.37 11.31
N GLU A 137 2.86 -4.73 10.26
CA GLU A 137 1.74 -5.66 10.34
C GLU A 137 2.23 -7.03 10.76
N GLU A 138 3.22 -7.56 10.05
CA GLU A 138 3.84 -8.88 10.22
C GLU A 138 4.59 -9.03 11.56
N ALA A 139 4.98 -7.91 12.15
CA ALA A 139 5.58 -7.89 13.49
C ALA A 139 4.56 -7.86 14.62
N GLY A 140 3.26 -7.69 14.32
CA GLY A 140 2.19 -7.71 15.32
C GLY A 140 1.16 -6.59 15.19
N LEU A 141 0.82 -6.15 13.98
CA LEU A 141 -0.19 -5.13 13.69
C LEU A 141 0.14 -3.75 14.31
N TYR A 142 1.42 -3.42 14.46
CA TYR A 142 1.83 -2.23 15.23
C TYR A 142 1.30 -0.94 14.60
N GLY A 143 1.42 -0.79 13.29
CA GLY A 143 0.94 0.38 12.58
C GLY A 143 -0.57 0.56 12.74
N ALA A 144 -1.35 -0.50 12.52
CA ALA A 144 -2.80 -0.46 12.65
C ALA A 144 -3.25 -0.15 14.09
N LYS A 145 -2.58 -0.71 15.11
CA LYS A 145 -2.88 -0.44 16.53
C LYS A 145 -2.57 1.00 16.93
N ALA A 146 -1.56 1.61 16.33
CA ALA A 146 -1.14 2.98 16.63
C ALA A 146 -1.91 4.04 15.83
N PHE A 147 -2.63 3.64 14.78
CA PHE A 147 -3.35 4.58 13.92
C PHE A 147 -4.50 5.26 14.68
N ASP A 148 -4.50 6.59 14.67
CA ASP A 148 -5.63 7.38 15.16
C ASP A 148 -6.77 7.33 14.14
N VAL A 149 -7.74 6.46 14.38
CA VAL A 149 -8.91 6.26 13.52
C VAL A 149 -9.78 7.50 13.36
N SER A 150 -9.62 8.53 14.22
CA SER A 150 -10.33 9.80 14.05
C SER A 150 -9.88 10.59 12.82
N ARG A 151 -8.73 10.25 12.25
CA ARG A 151 -8.18 10.85 11.02
C ARG A 151 -8.85 10.36 9.75
N SER A 152 -9.56 9.22 9.78
CA SER A 152 -10.37 8.72 8.67
C SER A 152 -11.81 9.17 8.79
N GLU A 153 -12.40 9.61 7.69
CA GLU A 153 -13.81 10.00 7.64
C GLU A 153 -14.74 8.82 7.35
N GLU A 154 -14.24 7.73 6.77
CA GLU A 154 -15.03 6.52 6.50
C GLU A 154 -15.76 6.03 7.75
N ARG A 155 -15.11 6.05 8.89
CA ARG A 155 -15.67 5.68 10.19
C ARG A 155 -16.92 6.45 10.63
N ARG A 156 -17.20 7.64 10.03
CA ARG A 156 -18.33 8.50 10.40
C ARG A 156 -19.61 8.14 9.71
N VAL A 157 -19.59 7.20 8.79
CA VAL A 157 -20.71 6.82 7.92
C VAL A 157 -21.40 5.53 8.36
N GLY A 158 -20.86 4.84 9.40
CA GLY A 158 -21.39 3.59 9.95
C GLY A 158 -22.32 3.79 11.13
#